data_4dd481bdd237b41b03aad1194f5ef9c1
#
_entry.id   4dd481bdd237b41b03aad1194f5ef9c1
#
_cell.length_a   1.000
_cell.length_b   1.000
_cell.length_c   1.000
_cell.angle_alpha   90.00
_cell.angle_beta   90.00
_cell.angle_gamma   90.00
#
_symmetry.space_group_name_H-M   'P 1'
#
loop_
_entity.id
_entity.type
_entity.pdbx_description
1 polymer ?
#
loop_
_entity_poly.entity_id
_entity_poly.type
_entity_poly.pdbx_seq_one_letter_code
_entity_poly.pdbx_strand_id
1 'polypeptide(L)'
;MAGVTRGKDGAVGILTLNEPESLNAMTPDLLGALGEAVGEMTADPAVRALVLTGAGRGFCSGQNLKASEALGQDLVGGVMKFYWPTFKALRECRVPVVVAV
;
A
#
# COMPACT_ATOMS: atom_id res chain seq x y z
N MET A 1 -14.26 -5.88 1.41
CA MET A 1 -13.12 -6.42 0.76
C MET A 1 -12.04 -5.39 0.50
N ALA A 2 -11.30 -5.06 1.18
CA ALA A 2 -10.25 -4.13 0.91
C ALA A 2 -8.94 -4.86 0.87
N GLY A 3 -8.11 -4.57 -0.03
CA GLY A 3 -6.79 -5.10 -0.07
C GLY A 3 -5.89 -4.60 1.05
N VAL A 4 -6.34 -3.61 1.83
CA VAL A 4 -5.58 -3.04 2.93
C VAL A 4 -6.48 -2.85 4.13
N THR A 5 -6.07 -3.37 5.29
CA THR A 5 -6.79 -3.13 6.55
C THR A 5 -6.10 -2.01 7.33
N ARG A 6 -6.87 -1.35 8.18
CA ARG A 6 -6.43 -0.20 8.97
C ARG A 6 -6.60 -0.49 10.44
N GLY A 7 -5.62 -0.12 11.24
CA GLY A 7 -5.69 -0.24 12.68
C GLY A 7 -4.89 0.86 13.35
N LYS A 8 -5.04 0.95 14.66
CA LYS A 8 -4.28 1.90 15.47
C LYS A 8 -3.82 1.25 16.74
N ASP A 9 -2.64 1.62 17.19
CA ASP A 9 -2.12 1.30 18.49
C ASP A 9 -1.55 2.58 19.06
N GLY A 10 -2.34 3.25 19.92
CA GLY A 10 -1.98 4.57 20.40
C GLY A 10 -1.90 5.57 19.26
N ALA A 11 -0.75 6.20 19.09
CA ALA A 11 -0.50 7.17 18.03
C ALA A 11 0.07 6.54 16.75
N VAL A 12 0.14 5.21 16.70
CA VAL A 12 0.67 4.49 15.54
C VAL A 12 -0.48 3.98 14.69
N GLY A 13 -0.53 4.40 13.43
CA GLY A 13 -1.45 3.82 12.45
C GLY A 13 -0.83 2.58 11.84
N ILE A 14 -1.62 1.52 11.72
CA ILE A 14 -1.14 0.25 11.21
C ILE A 14 -1.90 -0.08 9.92
N LEU A 15 -1.18 -0.17 8.82
CA LEU A 15 -1.72 -0.54 7.52
C LEU A 15 -1.22 -1.92 7.16
N THR A 16 -2.15 -2.84 6.92
CA THR A 16 -1.81 -4.23 6.63
C THR A 16 -2.29 -4.57 5.22
N LEU A 17 -1.36 -4.96 4.36
CA LEU A 17 -1.70 -5.52 3.06
C LEU A 17 -2.42 -6.84 3.30
N ASN A 18 -3.62 -6.99 2.77
CA ASN A 18 -4.49 -8.09 3.15
C ASN A 18 -5.00 -8.87 1.94
N GLU A 19 -4.06 -9.39 1.16
CA GLU A 19 -4.33 -10.32 0.07
C GLU A 19 -3.35 -11.49 0.17
N PRO A 20 -3.42 -12.27 1.27
CA PRO A 20 -2.43 -13.31 1.54
C PRO A 20 -2.43 -14.44 0.51
N GLU A 21 -3.53 -14.68 -0.18
CA GLU A 21 -3.60 -15.72 -1.21
C GLU A 21 -2.63 -15.46 -2.37
N SER A 22 -2.37 -14.19 -2.67
CA SER A 22 -1.42 -13.80 -3.70
C SER A 22 -0.11 -13.31 -3.11
N LEU A 23 0.13 -13.57 -1.82
CA LEU A 23 1.29 -13.06 -1.09
C LEU A 23 1.40 -11.54 -1.19
N ASN A 24 0.24 -10.88 -1.17
CA ASN A 24 0.12 -9.42 -1.25
C ASN A 24 0.80 -8.83 -2.50
N ALA A 25 0.63 -9.52 -3.63
CA ALA A 25 1.16 -9.03 -4.90
C ALA A 25 0.52 -7.69 -5.27
N MET A 26 1.32 -6.78 -5.81
CA MET A 26 0.86 -5.46 -6.17
C MET A 26 -0.02 -5.50 -7.41
N THR A 27 -1.22 -4.95 -7.27
CA THR A 27 -2.17 -4.74 -8.35
C THR A 27 -2.61 -3.28 -8.29
N PRO A 28 -3.23 -2.74 -9.36
CA PRO A 28 -3.81 -1.40 -9.28
C PRO A 28 -4.78 -1.24 -8.13
N ASP A 29 -5.59 -2.27 -7.85
CA ASP A 29 -6.56 -2.23 -6.75
C ASP A 29 -5.88 -2.16 -5.39
N LEU A 30 -4.85 -2.99 -5.17
CA LEU A 30 -4.12 -2.98 -3.90
C LEU A 30 -3.39 -1.65 -3.71
N LEU A 31 -2.75 -1.16 -4.76
CA LEU A 31 -2.04 0.12 -4.70
C LEU A 31 -2.99 1.28 -4.44
N GLY A 32 -4.16 1.28 -5.08
CA GLY A 32 -5.17 2.30 -4.84
C GLY A 32 -5.68 2.26 -3.41
N ALA A 33 -5.95 1.07 -2.89
CA ALA A 33 -6.40 0.91 -1.51
C ALA A 33 -5.32 1.38 -0.52
N LEU A 34 -4.05 1.09 -0.79
CA LEU A 34 -2.96 1.53 0.06
C LEU A 34 -2.83 3.07 0.06
N GLY A 35 -2.88 3.69 -1.11
CA GLY A 35 -2.82 5.15 -1.22
C GLY A 35 -3.94 5.83 -0.47
N GLU A 36 -5.15 5.30 -0.58
CA GLU A 36 -6.32 5.79 0.13
C GLU A 36 -6.14 5.66 1.64
N ALA A 37 -5.66 4.51 2.09
CA ALA A 37 -5.44 4.26 3.51
C ALA A 37 -4.35 5.18 4.09
N VAL A 38 -3.28 5.43 3.36
CA VAL A 38 -2.25 6.38 3.77
C VAL A 38 -2.85 7.77 3.92
N GLY A 39 -3.66 8.20 2.95
CA GLY A 39 -4.31 9.50 3.01
C GLY A 39 -5.22 9.65 4.23
N GLU A 40 -6.02 8.63 4.52
CA GLU A 40 -6.92 8.65 5.68
C GLU A 40 -6.14 8.72 6.99
N MET A 41 -5.09 7.91 7.12
CA MET A 41 -4.30 7.88 8.36
C MET A 41 -3.53 9.18 8.58
N THR A 42 -2.97 9.74 7.52
CA THR A 42 -2.20 10.99 7.67
C THR A 42 -3.10 12.21 7.86
N ALA A 43 -4.40 12.11 7.53
CA ALA A 43 -5.37 13.17 7.82
C ALA A 43 -5.76 13.19 9.29
N ASP A 44 -5.52 12.12 10.04
CA ASP A 44 -5.85 12.06 11.46
C ASP A 44 -4.69 12.65 12.29
N PRO A 45 -4.90 13.79 12.97
CA PRO A 45 -3.83 14.42 13.73
C PRO A 45 -3.34 13.60 14.91
N ALA A 46 -4.10 12.60 15.35
CA ALA A 46 -3.68 11.70 16.42
C ALA A 46 -2.66 10.65 15.94
N VAL A 47 -2.55 10.43 14.64
CA VAL A 47 -1.58 9.51 14.07
C VAL A 47 -0.24 10.21 13.92
N ARG A 48 0.79 9.68 14.55
CA ARG A 48 2.13 10.26 14.58
C ARG A 48 3.19 9.40 13.89
N ALA A 49 2.83 8.19 13.52
CA ALA A 49 3.69 7.29 12.76
C ALA A 49 2.81 6.25 12.08
N LEU A 50 3.33 5.67 11.00
CA LEU A 50 2.66 4.58 10.30
C LEU A 50 3.54 3.34 10.31
N VAL A 51 2.91 2.17 10.46
CA VAL A 51 3.54 0.88 10.23
C VAL A 51 2.83 0.25 9.05
N LEU A 52 3.59 -0.20 8.07
CA LEU A 52 3.08 -0.93 6.92
C LEU A 52 3.59 -2.36 6.99
N THR A 53 2.67 -3.32 7.00
CA THR A 53 3.03 -4.73 7.07
C THR A 53 2.12 -5.54 6.14
N GLY A 54 2.31 -6.84 6.10
CA GLY A 54 1.51 -7.73 5.27
C GLY A 54 0.89 -8.87 6.07
N ALA A 55 -0.36 -9.21 5.74
CA ALA A 55 -1.04 -10.34 6.33
C ALA A 55 -0.53 -11.64 5.72
N GLY A 56 -0.53 -12.70 6.51
CA GLY A 56 -0.11 -14.01 6.06
C GLY A 56 1.41 -14.15 6.12
N ARG A 57 1.95 -15.06 5.32
CA ARG A 57 3.36 -15.46 5.41
C ARG A 57 4.31 -14.60 4.58
N GLY A 58 3.80 -13.65 3.81
CA GLY A 58 4.62 -12.78 2.98
C GLY A 58 4.22 -11.33 3.12
N PHE A 59 5.18 -10.42 3.10
CA PHE A 59 4.89 -8.99 3.11
C PHE A 59 4.29 -8.57 1.78
N CYS A 60 5.02 -8.75 0.69
CA CYS A 60 4.58 -8.38 -0.65
C CYS A 60 5.48 -9.14 -1.65
N SER A 61 4.87 -9.85 -2.58
CA SER A 61 5.63 -10.64 -3.55
C SER A 61 6.09 -9.83 -4.77
N GLY A 62 5.67 -8.57 -4.83
CA GLY A 62 6.03 -7.71 -5.95
C GLY A 62 4.89 -7.53 -6.93
N GLN A 63 5.22 -7.22 -8.17
CA GLN A 63 4.22 -6.93 -9.20
C GLN A 63 3.44 -8.18 -9.58
N ASN A 64 2.11 -8.04 -9.68
CA ASN A 64 1.25 -9.12 -10.13
C ASN A 64 1.41 -9.29 -11.66
N LEU A 65 1.77 -10.50 -12.09
CA LEU A 65 2.06 -10.75 -13.50
C LEU A 65 0.83 -10.59 -14.41
N LYS A 66 -0.34 -10.97 -13.91
CA LYS A 66 -1.57 -10.79 -14.68
C LYS A 66 -1.91 -9.31 -14.83
N ALA A 67 -1.71 -8.54 -13.77
CA ALA A 67 -1.91 -7.09 -13.83
C ALA A 67 -0.89 -6.44 -14.77
N SER A 68 0.34 -6.96 -14.80
CA SER A 68 1.36 -6.48 -15.75
C SER A 68 0.92 -6.68 -17.19
N GLU A 69 0.35 -7.83 -17.49
CA GLU A 69 -0.17 -8.10 -18.83
C GLU A 69 -1.27 -7.11 -19.19
N ALA A 70 -2.13 -6.78 -18.24
CA ALA A 70 -3.21 -5.81 -18.48
C ALA A 70 -2.68 -4.41 -18.75
N LEU A 71 -1.49 -4.06 -18.23
CA LEU A 71 -0.85 -2.78 -18.54
C LEU A 71 -0.29 -2.74 -19.97
N GLY A 72 -0.16 -3.90 -20.59
CA GLY A 72 0.33 -4.00 -21.95
C GLY A 72 1.80 -3.62 -22.05
N GLN A 73 2.14 -2.88 -23.12
CA GLN A 73 3.51 -2.48 -23.37
C GLN A 73 3.85 -1.08 -22.81
N ASP A 74 2.88 -0.38 -22.26
CA ASP A 74 3.09 0.93 -21.69
C ASP A 74 3.47 0.80 -20.22
N LEU A 75 4.69 0.31 -19.99
CA LEU A 75 5.17 0.11 -18.61
C LEU A 75 5.36 1.43 -17.88
N VAL A 76 5.89 2.44 -18.56
CA VAL A 76 6.12 3.75 -17.96
C VAL A 76 4.80 4.41 -17.57
N GLY A 77 3.83 4.42 -18.48
CA GLY A 77 2.51 4.97 -18.20
C GLY A 77 1.81 4.22 -17.08
N GLY A 78 1.94 2.89 -17.04
CA GLY A 78 1.38 2.08 -15.97
C GLY A 78 2.00 2.38 -14.62
N VAL A 79 3.32 2.51 -14.57
CA VAL A 79 4.02 2.86 -13.33
C VAL A 79 3.59 4.25 -12.86
N MET A 80 3.53 5.23 -13.74
CA MET A 80 3.14 6.59 -13.36
C MET A 80 1.69 6.68 -12.93
N LYS A 81 0.81 5.86 -13.51
CA LYS A 81 -0.61 5.91 -13.20
C LYS A 81 -0.97 5.15 -11.93
N PHE A 82 -0.39 3.95 -11.72
CA PHE A 82 -0.82 3.06 -10.65
C PHE A 82 0.14 3.00 -9.47
N TYR A 83 1.45 3.07 -9.71
CA TYR A 83 2.45 2.90 -8.66
C TYR A 83 2.87 4.23 -8.05
N TRP A 84 3.18 5.20 -8.90
CA TRP A 84 3.77 6.45 -8.44
C TRP A 84 2.90 7.22 -7.45
N PRO A 85 1.57 7.35 -7.67
CA PRO A 85 0.75 8.11 -6.71
C PRO A 85 0.83 7.53 -5.29
N THR A 86 0.82 6.20 -5.16
CA THR A 86 0.88 5.55 -3.86
C THR A 86 2.25 5.70 -3.22
N PHE A 87 3.32 5.47 -3.97
CA PHE A 87 4.67 5.61 -3.43
C PHE A 87 4.99 7.07 -3.11
N LYS A 88 4.49 8.00 -3.89
CA LYS A 88 4.62 9.42 -3.60
C LYS A 88 3.91 9.77 -2.29
N ALA A 89 2.70 9.24 -2.07
CA ALA A 89 1.96 9.47 -0.83
C ALA A 89 2.74 8.96 0.38
N LEU A 90 3.35 7.78 0.27
CA LEU A 90 4.18 7.24 1.35
C LEU A 90 5.43 8.08 1.59
N ARG A 91 6.09 8.49 0.52
CA ARG A 91 7.34 9.24 0.60
C ARG A 91 7.14 10.63 1.19
N GLU A 92 6.02 11.28 0.84
CA GLU A 92 5.76 12.67 1.19
C GLU A 92 4.82 12.85 2.37
N CYS A 93 4.38 11.76 3.01
CA CYS A 93 3.46 11.91 4.13
C CYS A 93 4.16 12.59 5.32
N ARG A 94 3.34 13.25 6.15
CA ARG A 94 3.86 14.09 7.24
C ARG A 94 4.45 13.32 8.42
N VAL A 95 4.25 12.01 8.46
CA VAL A 95 4.70 11.18 9.58
C VAL A 95 5.67 10.11 9.08
N PRO A 96 6.56 9.61 9.95
CA PRO A 96 7.45 8.53 9.56
C PRO A 96 6.68 7.25 9.24
N VAL A 97 7.20 6.49 8.27
CA VAL A 97 6.64 5.20 7.87
C VAL A 97 7.69 4.13 8.14
N VAL A 98 7.31 3.14 8.93
CA VAL A 98 8.14 1.96 9.20
C VAL A 98 7.54 0.78 8.45
N VAL A 99 8.35 0.10 7.67
CA VAL A 99 7.91 -1.08 6.92
C VAL A 99 8.36 -2.32 7.68
N ALA A 100 7.41 -3.13 8.11
CA ALA A 100 7.67 -4.37 8.83
C ALA A 100 7.56 -5.54 7.85
N VAL A 101 8.68 -5.95 7.34
CA VAL A 101 8.77 -7.01 6.32
C VAL A 101 8.82 -8.39 6.94
#